data_06b3dda0b8bf128274f24684f0d9a472
#
_entry.id   06b3dda0b8bf128274f24684f0d9a472
#
_cell.length_a   1.000
_cell.length_b   1.000
_cell.length_c   1.000
_cell.angle_alpha   90.00
_cell.angle_beta   90.00
_cell.angle_gamma   90.00
#
_symmetry.space_group_name_H-M   'P 1'
#
loop_
_entity.id
_entity.type
_entity.pdbx_description
1 polymer ?
#
loop_
_entity_poly.entity_id
_entity_poly.type
_entity_poly.pdbx_seq_one_letter_code
_entity_poly.pdbx_strand_id
1 'polypeptide(L)'
;MAERRQAAREALVVPCTLRRNKGKAIHCETIDLGEGGMAVASDRPLAPDELVVFDLPAVRGRARVLREQAYHVYALRFEAMQAEARDALMRLVAR
;
A
#
# COMPACT_ATOMS: atom_id res chain seq x y z
N MET A 1 17.01 21.92 -0.42
CA MET A 1 16.41 21.67 -0.47
C MET A 1 15.67 21.04 -0.48
N ALA A 2 15.33 20.97 -0.20
CA ALA A 2 14.53 20.41 -0.02
C ALA A 2 14.05 19.59 -0.59
N GLU A 3 13.85 18.95 -0.57
CA GLU A 3 13.35 18.14 -1.06
C GLU A 3 12.27 18.09 -1.14
N ARG A 4 11.91 17.92 -1.40
CA ARG A 4 10.82 17.76 -1.49
C ARG A 4 10.27 16.68 -1.82
N ARG A 5 9.96 16.02 -1.21
CA ARG A 5 9.35 14.97 -1.49
C ARG A 5 8.05 15.25 -1.86
N GLN A 6 7.58 14.71 -2.80
CA GLN A 6 6.35 14.97 -3.22
C GLN A 6 5.35 14.45 -2.38
N ALA A 7 5.36 13.27 -2.01
CA ALA A 7 4.33 12.67 -1.19
C ALA A 7 4.94 12.30 0.11
N ALA A 8 4.35 12.65 1.19
CA ALA A 8 4.82 12.28 2.49
C ALA A 8 4.62 10.80 2.69
N ARG A 9 5.62 10.12 3.20
CA ARG A 9 5.53 8.73 3.56
C ARG A 9 5.75 8.64 5.04
N GLU A 10 4.81 8.08 5.74
CA GLU A 10 4.88 7.99 7.19
C GLU A 10 5.11 6.55 7.60
N ALA A 11 6.00 6.32 8.53
CA ALA A 11 6.15 5.02 9.12
C ALA A 11 4.87 4.74 9.90
N LEU A 12 4.07 3.85 9.39
CA LEU A 12 2.76 3.61 9.96
C LEU A 12 2.43 2.15 9.80
N VAL A 13 2.23 1.45 10.92
CA VAL A 13 1.93 0.04 10.91
C VAL A 13 0.45 -0.14 11.12
N VAL A 14 -0.25 -0.55 10.08
CA VAL A 14 -1.67 -0.89 10.19
C VAL A 14 -1.91 -2.20 9.46
N PRO A 15 -2.94 -2.93 9.84
CA PRO A 15 -3.25 -4.17 9.16
C PRO A 15 -3.66 -3.90 7.72
N CYS A 16 -3.26 -4.77 6.84
CA CYS A 16 -3.54 -4.63 5.43
C CYS A 16 -3.83 -6.00 4.86
N THR A 17 -4.84 -6.09 4.04
CA THR A 17 -5.13 -7.33 3.35
C THR A 17 -4.97 -7.09 1.87
N LEU A 18 -4.31 -8.00 1.19
CA LEU A 18 -4.17 -7.93 -0.25
C LEU A 18 -4.89 -9.11 -0.87
N ARG A 19 -5.57 -8.87 -1.99
CA ARG A 19 -6.28 -9.93 -2.67
C ARG A 19 -5.86 -9.96 -4.12
N ARG A 20 -5.41 -11.13 -4.54
CA ARG A 20 -5.10 -11.35 -5.93
C ARG A 20 -6.36 -11.65 -6.68
N ASN A 21 -6.24 -11.68 -8.01
CA ASN A 21 -7.32 -11.94 -8.89
C ASN A 21 -7.98 -13.22 -8.53
N LYS A 22 -8.34 -13.91 -8.04
CA LYS A 22 -9.04 -15.07 -7.65
C LYS A 22 -8.45 -15.77 -6.48
N GLY A 23 -7.63 -15.14 -5.74
CA GLY A 23 -6.96 -15.80 -4.64
C GLY A 23 -7.57 -15.47 -3.32
N LYS A 24 -7.06 -16.11 -2.29
CA LYS A 24 -7.42 -15.80 -0.94
C LYS A 24 -6.75 -14.52 -0.54
N ALA A 25 -7.29 -13.91 0.48
CA ALA A 25 -6.69 -12.70 1.04
C ALA A 25 -5.33 -13.03 1.65
N ILE A 26 -4.38 -12.15 1.47
CA ILE A 26 -3.05 -12.27 2.02
C ILE A 26 -2.93 -11.24 3.13
N HIS A 27 -2.55 -11.69 4.31
CA HIS A 27 -2.39 -10.78 5.44
C HIS A 27 -1.06 -10.08 5.35
N CYS A 28 -1.08 -8.78 5.57
CA CYS A 28 0.09 -7.94 5.53
C CYS A 28 0.00 -6.91 6.63
N GLU A 29 1.11 -6.24 6.86
CA GLU A 29 1.12 -5.03 7.67
C GLU A 29 1.86 -3.98 6.89
N THR A 30 1.39 -2.75 6.96
CA THR A 30 2.13 -1.68 6.30
C THR A 30 3.39 -1.38 7.09
N ILE A 31 4.41 -0.95 6.39
CA ILE A 31 5.63 -0.44 6.99
C ILE A 31 5.63 1.07 6.88
N ASP A 32 5.22 1.56 5.74
CA ASP A 32 5.00 2.99 5.56
C ASP A 32 3.84 3.19 4.61
N LEU A 33 3.29 4.37 4.62
CA LEU A 33 2.09 4.67 3.86
C LEU A 33 2.16 6.12 3.43
N GLY A 34 1.85 6.38 2.21
CA GLY A 34 1.85 7.74 1.67
C GLY A 34 0.81 7.90 0.61
N GLU A 35 0.81 9.05 -0.03
CA GLU A 35 -0.21 9.36 -1.00
C GLU A 35 -0.11 8.49 -2.25
N GLY A 36 1.08 8.13 -2.66
CA GLY A 36 1.27 7.40 -3.91
C GLY A 36 1.41 5.90 -3.75
N GLY A 37 1.62 5.41 -2.55
CA GLY A 37 1.81 3.99 -2.37
C GLY A 37 2.18 3.62 -0.96
N MET A 38 2.60 2.38 -0.79
CA MET A 38 2.92 1.88 0.54
C MET A 38 3.97 0.78 0.43
N ALA A 39 4.63 0.51 1.54
CA ALA A 39 5.44 -0.68 1.67
C ALA A 39 4.73 -1.59 2.66
N VAL A 40 4.71 -2.88 2.37
CA VAL A 40 4.04 -3.85 3.22
C VAL A 40 4.95 -5.03 3.51
N ALA A 41 4.82 -5.57 4.71
CA ALA A 41 5.41 -6.86 5.04
C ALA A 41 4.31 -7.90 4.81
N SER A 42 4.56 -8.86 3.96
CA SER A 42 3.54 -9.78 3.48
C SER A 42 3.81 -11.18 3.99
N ASP A 43 2.75 -11.90 4.31
CA ASP A 43 2.86 -13.29 4.70
C ASP A 43 3.24 -14.17 3.52
N ARG A 44 3.02 -13.73 2.31
CA ARG A 44 3.27 -14.52 1.13
C ARG A 44 4.04 -13.73 0.10
N PRO A 45 4.81 -14.38 -0.75
CA PRO A 45 5.52 -13.65 -1.79
C PRO A 45 4.56 -13.05 -2.79
N LEU A 46 4.91 -11.87 -3.28
CA LEU A 46 4.17 -11.18 -4.33
C LEU A 46 5.06 -11.06 -5.54
N ALA A 47 4.47 -11.02 -6.72
CA ALA A 47 5.22 -10.94 -7.96
C ALA A 47 5.30 -9.49 -8.44
N PRO A 48 6.42 -9.08 -9.04
CA PRO A 48 6.51 -7.74 -9.62
C PRO A 48 5.42 -7.54 -10.67
N ASP A 49 4.90 -6.35 -10.73
CA ASP A 49 3.84 -5.96 -11.67
C ASP A 49 2.50 -6.59 -11.40
N GLU A 50 2.38 -7.35 -10.35
CA GLU A 50 1.10 -7.95 -9.99
C GLU A 50 0.14 -6.87 -9.53
N LEU A 51 -1.11 -6.94 -9.95
CA LEU A 51 -2.15 -6.02 -9.52
C LEU A 51 -2.92 -6.67 -8.39
N VAL A 52 -3.07 -5.99 -7.28
CA VAL A 52 -3.78 -6.51 -6.11
C VAL A 52 -4.81 -5.50 -5.65
N VAL A 53 -5.83 -6.00 -4.98
CA VAL A 53 -6.81 -5.16 -4.30
C VAL A 53 -6.36 -5.10 -2.85
N PHE A 54 -6.22 -3.90 -2.31
CA PHE A 54 -5.81 -3.75 -0.93
C PHE A 54 -6.98 -3.28 -0.08
N ASP A 55 -6.96 -3.69 1.17
CA ASP A 55 -7.87 -3.20 2.18
C ASP A 55 -7.06 -2.69 3.34
N LEU A 56 -7.19 -1.42 3.63
CA LEU A 56 -6.64 -0.78 4.82
C LEU A 56 -7.81 -0.32 5.67
N PRO A 57 -7.58 0.05 6.91
CA PRO A 57 -8.70 0.63 7.68
C PRO A 57 -9.27 1.82 6.92
N ALA A 58 -10.55 1.75 6.60
CA ALA A 58 -11.31 2.81 5.95
C ALA A 58 -10.90 3.12 4.50
N VAL A 59 -9.99 2.36 3.90
CA VAL A 59 -9.57 2.63 2.53
C VAL A 59 -9.45 1.32 1.77
N ARG A 60 -10.01 1.27 0.59
CA ARG A 60 -9.88 0.11 -0.28
C ARG A 60 -9.52 0.60 -1.68
N GLY A 61 -8.68 -0.11 -2.35
CA GLY A 61 -8.30 0.28 -3.69
C GLY A 61 -7.45 -0.78 -4.34
N ARG A 62 -6.81 -0.41 -5.44
CA ARG A 62 -5.93 -1.31 -6.17
C ARG A 62 -4.53 -0.77 -6.16
N ALA A 63 -3.59 -1.67 -6.15
CA ALA A 63 -2.18 -1.30 -6.16
C ALA A 63 -1.41 -2.27 -7.03
N ARG A 64 -0.29 -1.81 -7.53
CA ARG A 64 0.59 -2.65 -8.34
C ARG A 64 1.87 -2.86 -7.59
N VAL A 65 2.28 -4.10 -7.52
CA VAL A 65 3.53 -4.45 -6.85
C VAL A 65 4.68 -3.97 -7.70
N LEU A 66 5.56 -3.16 -7.12
CA LEU A 66 6.71 -2.65 -7.87
C LEU A 66 7.91 -3.58 -7.72
N ARG A 67 8.26 -3.90 -6.50
CA ARG A 67 9.41 -4.75 -6.26
C ARG A 67 9.46 -5.20 -4.82
N GLU A 68 10.26 -6.22 -4.60
CA GLU A 68 10.58 -6.65 -3.25
C GLU A 68 11.76 -5.84 -2.76
N GLN A 69 11.62 -5.16 -1.66
CA GLN A 69 12.66 -4.32 -1.11
C GLN A 69 13.53 -5.07 -0.10
N ALA A 70 12.95 -6.01 0.58
CA ALA A 70 13.63 -6.86 1.54
C ALA A 70 12.83 -8.14 1.61
N TYR A 71 13.26 -9.11 2.38
CA TYR A 71 12.57 -10.39 2.42
C TYR A 71 11.10 -10.19 2.82
N HIS A 72 10.21 -10.53 1.91
CA HIS A 72 8.76 -10.40 2.06
C HIS A 72 8.29 -8.98 2.35
N VAL A 73 9.08 -7.99 2.01
CA VAL A 73 8.68 -6.58 2.11
C VAL A 73 8.62 -6.03 0.70
N TYR A 74 7.46 -5.52 0.33
CA TYR A 74 7.18 -5.11 -1.03
C TYR A 74 6.75 -3.66 -1.12
N ALA A 75 7.23 -2.98 -2.15
CA ALA A 75 6.78 -1.64 -2.47
C ALA A 75 5.62 -1.74 -3.43
N LEU A 76 4.52 -1.07 -3.11
CA LEU A 76 3.33 -1.06 -3.94
C LEU A 76 2.98 0.37 -4.32
N ARG A 77 2.52 0.57 -5.55
CA ARG A 77 2.06 1.86 -6.02
C ARG A 77 0.55 1.81 -6.18
N PHE A 78 -0.15 2.79 -5.64
CA PHE A 78 -1.60 2.83 -5.78
C PHE A 78 -1.95 3.12 -7.22
N GLU A 79 -2.95 2.40 -7.73
CA GLU A 79 -3.52 2.70 -9.03
C GLU A 79 -4.55 3.80 -8.86
N ALA A 80 -5.17 4.24 -9.92
CA ALA A 80 -6.12 5.34 -9.87
C ALA A 80 -7.06 5.17 -8.69
N MET A 81 -7.27 6.24 -7.94
CA MET A 81 -8.03 6.20 -6.72
C MET A 81 -9.06 7.30 -6.75
N GLN A 82 -10.27 6.98 -6.34
CA GLN A 82 -11.31 7.98 -6.30
C GLN A 82 -11.07 8.96 -5.18
N ALA A 83 -11.69 10.12 -5.28
CA ALA A 83 -11.42 11.21 -4.33
C ALA A 83 -11.74 10.81 -2.90
N GLU A 84 -12.82 10.09 -2.66
CA GLU A 84 -13.16 9.71 -1.31
C GLU A 84 -12.13 8.77 -0.71
N ALA A 85 -11.63 7.84 -1.51
CA ALA A 85 -10.61 6.92 -1.04
C ALA A 85 -9.32 7.66 -0.76
N ARG A 86 -8.96 8.61 -1.64
CA ARG A 86 -7.75 9.40 -1.42
C ARG A 86 -7.86 10.22 -0.16
N ASP A 87 -9.03 10.82 0.09
CA ASP A 87 -9.24 11.61 1.31
C ASP A 87 -9.15 10.73 2.55
N ALA A 88 -9.71 9.53 2.51
CA ALA A 88 -9.63 8.63 3.64
C ALA A 88 -8.18 8.20 3.88
N LEU A 89 -7.43 7.96 2.81
CA LEU A 89 -6.03 7.61 2.91
C LEU A 89 -5.24 8.74 3.56
N MET A 90 -5.48 9.96 3.13
CA MET A 90 -4.74 11.09 3.66
C MET A 90 -5.07 11.34 5.13
N ARG A 91 -6.29 11.06 5.53
CA ARG A 91 -6.64 11.14 6.96
C ARG A 91 -5.91 10.06 7.75
N LEU A 92 -5.76 8.89 7.20
CA LEU A 92 -5.05 7.82 7.87
C LEU A 92 -3.57 8.16 8.03
N VAL A 93 -2.98 8.74 7.00
CA VAL A 93 -1.57 9.10 7.01
C VAL A 93 -1.30 10.29 7.92
N ALA A 94 -2.23 11.21 7.98
CA ALA A 94 -1.99 12.48 8.66
C ALA A 94 -2.24 12.45 10.16
N ARG A 95 -2.61 11.31 10.74
CA ARG A 95 -2.98 11.27 12.15
C ARG A 95 -1.86 11.59 13.09
#